data_eb1f69125e82bc9967e37074132431fc
#
_entry.id   eb1f69125e82bc9967e37074132431fc
#
_cell.length_a   1.000
_cell.length_b   1.000
_cell.length_c   1.000
_cell.angle_alpha   90.00
_cell.angle_beta   90.00
_cell.angle_gamma   90.00
#
_symmetry.space_group_name_H-M   'P 1'
#
loop_
_entity.id
_entity.type
_entity.pdbx_description
1 polymer ?
#
loop_
_entity_poly.entity_id
_entity_poly.type
_entity_poly.pdbx_seq_one_letter_code
_entity_poly.pdbx_strand_id
1 'polypeptide(L)'
;MNFIIDCAAPDIVKHNLKNLGNVFYSSYLDIEDKSVSSHPDMQIHFISDAAAVCEPTLFEYYRRVLPDYISLKKGSVKIGRTYPENCAYNIARIGSYILCNTKYAEKSILDYYKKQNYHIIHINQGYAKCSICPINDKAFITEDKGIFGTVSKIDGIKPILIEVGEVSLDGFEYGFIGGASGTAEEAVLFSGRVSKIIAEIVKNEGRSVTILSDDALRDIGSIISFT
;
A
#
# COMPACT_ATOMS: atom_id res chain seq x y z
N MET A 1 12.22 -2.10 12.90
CA MET A 1 11.38 -1.85 11.70
C MET A 1 10.80 -0.45 11.75
N ASN A 2 10.58 0.17 10.60
CA ASN A 2 9.96 1.49 10.49
C ASN A 2 8.66 1.37 9.68
N PHE A 3 7.70 2.25 9.96
CA PHE A 3 6.39 2.27 9.31
C PHE A 3 5.99 3.68 8.93
N ILE A 4 5.37 3.86 7.77
CA ILE A 4 4.58 5.05 7.46
C ILE A 4 3.11 4.65 7.51
N ILE A 5 2.31 5.47 8.20
CA ILE A 5 0.87 5.28 8.34
C ILE A 5 0.15 6.62 8.09
N ASP A 6 -1.11 6.53 7.72
CA ASP A 6 -1.99 7.68 7.60
C ASP A 6 -2.00 8.53 8.89
N CYS A 7 -1.76 9.84 8.78
CA CYS A 7 -1.84 10.76 9.90
C CYS A 7 -3.24 10.83 10.51
N ALA A 8 -4.29 10.51 9.71
CA ALA A 8 -5.68 10.44 10.15
C ALA A 8 -6.12 9.04 10.63
N ALA A 9 -5.23 8.02 10.60
CA ALA A 9 -5.56 6.69 11.11
C ALA A 9 -5.99 6.72 12.59
N PRO A 10 -6.83 5.77 13.06
CA PRO A 10 -7.25 5.70 14.46
C PRO A 10 -6.06 5.65 15.43
N ASP A 11 -6.18 6.35 16.56
CA ASP A 11 -5.08 6.44 17.53
C ASP A 11 -4.69 5.10 18.12
N ILE A 12 -5.63 4.17 18.28
CA ILE A 12 -5.34 2.81 18.75
C ILE A 12 -4.45 2.05 17.77
N VAL A 13 -4.68 2.21 16.45
CA VAL A 13 -3.85 1.61 15.40
C VAL A 13 -2.43 2.19 15.44
N LYS A 14 -2.31 3.52 15.54
CA LYS A 14 -1.02 4.22 15.69
C LYS A 14 -0.28 3.77 16.96
N HIS A 15 -0.99 3.65 18.09
CA HIS A 15 -0.42 3.21 19.35
C HIS A 15 0.13 1.78 19.26
N ASN A 16 -0.66 0.84 18.76
CA ASN A 16 -0.27 -0.55 18.66
C ASN A 16 0.84 -0.77 17.64
N LEU A 17 0.85 0.01 16.54
CA LEU A 17 1.94 -0.05 15.57
C LEU A 17 3.29 0.41 16.16
N LYS A 18 3.29 1.38 17.09
CA LYS A 18 4.51 1.83 17.82
C LYS A 18 5.15 0.74 18.66
N ASN A 19 4.39 -0.28 19.08
CA ASN A 19 4.95 -1.44 19.80
C ASN A 19 5.76 -2.36 18.88
N LEU A 20 5.59 -2.22 17.54
CA LEU A 20 6.28 -3.02 16.52
C LEU A 20 7.50 -2.28 15.91
N GLY A 21 7.58 -0.95 16.07
CA GLY A 21 8.70 -0.16 15.53
C GLY A 21 8.46 1.34 15.51
N ASN A 22 9.35 2.07 14.84
CA ASN A 22 9.19 3.51 14.67
C ASN A 22 8.06 3.82 13.69
N VAL A 23 7.21 4.79 14.03
CA VAL A 23 6.06 5.18 13.21
C VAL A 23 6.21 6.61 12.74
N PHE A 24 6.18 6.78 11.43
CA PHE A 24 6.15 8.06 10.72
C PHE A 24 4.75 8.27 10.16
N TYR A 25 4.36 9.52 10.02
CA TYR A 25 3.02 9.87 9.56
C TYR A 25 3.06 10.43 8.14
N SER A 26 2.02 10.19 7.38
CA SER A 26 1.77 10.87 6.12
C SER A 26 1.35 12.32 6.35
N SER A 27 1.13 13.05 5.28
CA SER A 27 0.58 14.40 5.30
C SER A 27 -0.69 14.47 4.45
N TYR A 28 -1.29 15.63 4.33
CA TYR A 28 -2.48 15.81 3.50
C TYR A 28 -2.12 16.27 2.09
N LEU A 29 -2.83 15.71 1.11
CA LEU A 29 -2.83 16.13 -0.29
C LEU A 29 -4.03 17.02 -0.60
N ASP A 30 -3.88 17.96 -1.52
CA ASP A 30 -5.01 18.75 -2.02
C ASP A 30 -5.76 17.98 -3.11
N ILE A 31 -6.54 17.00 -2.69
CA ILE A 31 -7.43 16.21 -3.56
C ILE A 31 -8.88 16.40 -3.15
N GLU A 32 -9.82 16.09 -4.06
CA GLU A 32 -11.25 16.31 -3.81
C GLU A 32 -11.77 15.38 -2.72
N ASP A 33 -11.38 14.13 -2.77
CA ASP A 33 -11.78 13.12 -1.81
C ASP A 33 -10.96 13.23 -0.52
N LYS A 34 -11.55 13.82 0.50
CA LYS A 34 -10.88 14.08 1.78
C LYS A 34 -10.61 12.82 2.60
N SER A 35 -11.38 11.76 2.40
CA SER A 35 -11.20 10.49 3.14
C SER A 35 -9.92 9.76 2.77
N VAL A 36 -9.36 10.00 1.59
CA VAL A 36 -8.09 9.41 1.13
C VAL A 36 -6.95 10.43 1.01
N SER A 37 -7.18 11.69 1.38
CA SER A 37 -6.20 12.77 1.19
C SER A 37 -4.90 12.60 2.00
N SER A 38 -4.94 11.82 3.06
CA SER A 38 -3.78 11.51 3.90
C SER A 38 -3.21 10.10 3.69
N HIS A 39 -3.77 9.31 2.78
CA HIS A 39 -3.31 7.96 2.49
C HIS A 39 -1.85 7.93 2.02
N PRO A 40 -0.93 7.24 2.74
CA PRO A 40 0.50 7.28 2.42
C PRO A 40 0.85 6.63 1.08
N ASP A 41 0.09 5.60 0.66
CA ASP A 41 0.31 4.90 -0.61
C ASP A 41 -0.02 5.74 -1.86
N MET A 42 -0.68 6.89 -1.69
CA MET A 42 -0.85 7.90 -2.73
C MET A 42 0.29 8.92 -2.77
N GLN A 43 1.12 8.96 -1.73
CA GLN A 43 2.10 10.02 -1.51
C GLN A 43 3.53 9.57 -1.74
N ILE A 44 3.85 8.32 -1.42
CA ILE A 44 5.23 7.82 -1.41
C ILE A 44 5.26 6.33 -1.76
N HIS A 45 6.29 5.95 -2.52
CA HIS A 45 6.57 4.57 -2.85
C HIS A 45 8.03 4.22 -2.55
N PHE A 46 8.25 3.20 -1.73
CA PHE A 46 9.59 2.67 -1.45
C PHE A 46 10.02 1.74 -2.57
N ILE A 47 11.08 2.14 -3.29
CA ILE A 47 11.68 1.33 -4.36
C ILE A 47 12.69 0.31 -3.82
N SER A 48 13.20 0.53 -2.61
CA SER A 48 14.01 -0.40 -1.80
C SER A 48 13.87 -0.01 -0.33
N ASP A 49 14.47 -0.79 0.58
CA ASP A 49 14.41 -0.52 2.03
C ASP A 49 15.03 0.83 2.42
N ALA A 50 15.99 1.32 1.63
CA ALA A 50 16.69 2.58 1.88
C ALA A 50 16.42 3.67 0.82
N ALA A 51 15.44 3.49 -0.08
CA ALA A 51 15.16 4.48 -1.11
C ALA A 51 13.67 4.58 -1.42
N ALA A 52 13.18 5.82 -1.52
CA ALA A 52 11.78 6.11 -1.83
C ALA A 52 11.64 7.24 -2.85
N VAL A 53 10.51 7.25 -3.55
CA VAL A 53 10.08 8.35 -4.43
C VAL A 53 8.76 8.87 -3.90
N CYS A 54 8.65 10.17 -3.67
CA CYS A 54 7.44 10.79 -3.15
C CYS A 54 6.84 11.84 -4.09
N GLU A 55 5.58 12.13 -3.89
CA GLU A 55 4.85 13.23 -4.52
C GLU A 55 5.62 14.55 -4.33
N PRO A 56 5.84 15.35 -5.41
CA PRO A 56 6.77 16.47 -5.37
C PRO A 56 6.42 17.60 -4.39
N THR A 57 5.14 17.81 -4.05
CA THR A 57 4.75 18.85 -3.08
C THR A 57 5.03 18.44 -1.64
N LEU A 58 5.12 17.13 -1.38
CA LEU A 58 5.41 16.56 -0.06
C LEU A 58 6.89 16.22 0.15
N PHE A 59 7.76 16.50 -0.82
CA PHE A 59 9.18 16.16 -0.74
C PHE A 59 9.85 16.77 0.50
N GLU A 60 9.67 18.06 0.77
CA GLU A 60 10.27 18.72 1.93
C GLU A 60 9.70 18.23 3.27
N TYR A 61 8.44 17.79 3.26
CA TYR A 61 7.83 17.15 4.42
C TYR A 61 8.51 15.81 4.72
N TYR A 62 8.57 14.90 3.74
CA TYR A 62 9.15 13.57 3.93
C TYR A 62 10.66 13.64 4.21
N ARG A 63 11.38 14.58 3.61
CA ARG A 63 12.81 14.81 3.89
C ARG A 63 13.09 15.16 5.35
N ARG A 64 12.14 15.82 6.04
CA ARG A 64 12.27 16.19 7.46
C ARG A 64 11.85 15.10 8.43
N VAL A 65 10.91 14.26 8.03
CA VAL A 65 10.31 13.27 8.94
C VAL A 65 10.91 11.88 8.81
N LEU A 66 11.40 11.51 7.62
CA LEU A 66 12.04 10.21 7.41
C LEU A 66 13.50 10.23 7.93
N PRO A 67 14.03 9.04 8.30
CA PRO A 67 15.43 8.92 8.69
C PRO A 67 16.40 9.37 7.60
N ASP A 68 17.53 9.96 7.99
CA ASP A 68 18.54 10.52 7.07
C ASP A 68 19.16 9.49 6.12
N TYR A 69 19.14 8.20 6.48
CA TYR A 69 19.66 7.14 5.62
C TYR A 69 18.74 6.81 4.43
N ILE A 70 17.49 7.31 4.43
CA ILE A 70 16.58 7.10 3.31
C ILE A 70 16.95 8.04 2.15
N SER A 71 17.36 7.44 1.04
CA SER A 71 17.56 8.17 -0.22
C SER A 71 16.21 8.56 -0.82
N LEU A 72 15.67 9.68 -0.36
CA LEU A 72 14.40 10.20 -0.85
C LEU A 72 14.59 10.94 -2.18
N LYS A 73 13.77 10.59 -3.17
CA LYS A 73 13.71 11.26 -4.47
C LYS A 73 12.38 11.97 -4.64
N LYS A 74 12.46 13.17 -5.21
CA LYS A 74 11.28 13.91 -5.64
C LYS A 74 10.76 13.31 -6.94
N GLY A 75 9.50 12.88 -6.96
CA GLY A 75 8.85 12.42 -8.17
C GLY A 75 8.61 13.55 -9.16
N SER A 76 8.36 13.22 -10.40
CA SER A 76 8.08 14.17 -11.48
C SER A 76 6.58 14.47 -11.63
N VAL A 77 5.73 13.52 -11.22
CA VAL A 77 4.27 13.64 -11.33
C VAL A 77 3.72 14.31 -10.07
N LYS A 78 3.22 15.54 -10.22
CA LYS A 78 2.29 16.11 -9.23
C LYS A 78 0.94 15.45 -9.45
N ILE A 79 0.39 14.80 -8.44
CA ILE A 79 -0.91 14.14 -8.56
C ILE A 79 -2.03 15.16 -8.79
N GLY A 80 -3.02 14.75 -9.59
CA GLY A 80 -4.24 15.52 -9.81
C GLY A 80 -5.19 15.41 -8.62
N ARG A 81 -6.30 16.17 -8.68
CA ARG A 81 -7.27 16.21 -7.59
C ARG A 81 -8.26 15.05 -7.60
N THR A 82 -8.41 14.39 -8.75
CA THR A 82 -9.38 13.32 -8.99
C THR A 82 -8.73 12.10 -9.61
N TYR A 83 -9.41 10.96 -9.51
CA TYR A 83 -9.04 9.74 -10.23
C TYR A 83 -9.18 9.94 -11.75
N PRO A 84 -8.27 9.41 -12.57
CA PRO A 84 -7.10 8.58 -12.22
C PRO A 84 -5.79 9.36 -12.03
N GLU A 85 -5.81 10.68 -12.04
CA GLU A 85 -4.61 11.53 -11.99
C GLU A 85 -3.93 11.51 -10.62
N ASN A 86 -4.61 11.02 -9.58
CA ASN A 86 -4.12 10.98 -8.20
C ASN A 86 -3.46 9.64 -7.80
N CYS A 87 -3.29 8.68 -8.72
CA CYS A 87 -2.81 7.34 -8.38
C CYS A 87 -1.32 7.06 -8.74
N ALA A 88 -0.54 8.09 -9.08
CA ALA A 88 0.80 7.93 -9.65
C ALA A 88 1.78 7.14 -8.75
N TYR A 89 1.67 7.22 -7.44
CA TYR A 89 2.54 6.55 -6.46
C TYR A 89 1.92 5.27 -5.91
N ASN A 90 0.66 5.00 -6.23
CA ASN A 90 -0.08 3.84 -5.75
C ASN A 90 0.29 2.58 -6.52
N ILE A 91 1.47 2.03 -6.22
CA ILE A 91 2.11 0.92 -6.91
C ILE A 91 2.29 -0.23 -5.93
N ALA A 92 1.88 -1.43 -6.29
CA ALA A 92 2.08 -2.63 -5.48
C ALA A 92 3.33 -3.40 -5.91
N ARG A 93 4.08 -3.90 -4.94
CA ARG A 93 5.21 -4.80 -5.16
C ARG A 93 4.95 -6.14 -4.46
N ILE A 94 5.09 -7.23 -5.21
CA ILE A 94 5.01 -8.62 -4.72
C ILE A 94 6.28 -9.34 -5.18
N GLY A 95 7.24 -9.51 -4.27
CA GLY A 95 8.56 -10.03 -4.61
C GLY A 95 9.21 -9.25 -5.77
N SER A 96 9.41 -9.92 -6.92
CA SER A 96 9.96 -9.33 -8.14
C SER A 96 8.89 -8.78 -9.11
N TYR A 97 7.63 -8.79 -8.74
CA TYR A 97 6.53 -8.29 -9.57
C TYR A 97 6.08 -6.91 -9.08
N ILE A 98 5.86 -6.00 -10.04
CA ILE A 98 5.35 -4.65 -9.83
C ILE A 98 4.01 -4.52 -10.55
N LEU A 99 2.96 -4.27 -9.79
CA LEU A 99 1.60 -4.16 -10.32
C LEU A 99 1.16 -2.70 -10.19
N CYS A 100 0.79 -2.11 -11.30
CA CYS A 100 0.31 -0.72 -11.34
C CYS A 100 -0.44 -0.41 -12.64
N ASN A 101 -1.15 0.70 -12.64
CA ASN A 101 -1.62 1.29 -13.89
C ASN A 101 -0.45 2.06 -14.54
N THR A 102 0.23 1.42 -15.49
CA THR A 102 1.44 1.97 -16.11
C THR A 102 1.22 3.26 -16.91
N LYS A 103 -0.03 3.65 -17.16
CA LYS A 103 -0.37 4.91 -17.86
C LYS A 103 -0.23 6.13 -16.93
N TYR A 104 -0.46 5.93 -15.63
CA TYR A 104 -0.49 7.00 -14.63
C TYR A 104 0.64 6.92 -13.63
N ALA A 105 1.29 5.75 -13.48
CA ALA A 105 2.35 5.52 -12.52
C ALA A 105 3.57 6.45 -12.77
N GLU A 106 4.19 6.92 -11.69
CA GLU A 106 5.40 7.74 -11.72
C GLU A 106 6.52 7.04 -12.48
N LYS A 107 6.97 7.67 -13.55
CA LYS A 107 7.90 7.08 -14.51
C LYS A 107 9.25 6.72 -13.89
N SER A 108 9.75 7.54 -12.98
CA SER A 108 11.05 7.29 -12.33
C SER A 108 11.04 6.02 -11.48
N ILE A 109 9.88 5.64 -10.90
CA ILE A 109 9.68 4.38 -10.19
C ILE A 109 9.72 3.21 -11.18
N LEU A 110 8.99 3.31 -12.30
CA LEU A 110 8.98 2.25 -13.31
C LEU A 110 10.36 2.05 -13.96
N ASP A 111 11.07 3.14 -14.24
CA ASP A 111 12.42 3.08 -14.80
C ASP A 111 13.44 2.45 -13.84
N TYR A 112 13.29 2.69 -12.52
CA TYR A 112 14.08 2.00 -11.51
C TYR A 112 13.83 0.50 -11.56
N TYR A 113 12.58 0.06 -11.50
CA TYR A 113 12.24 -1.36 -11.50
C TYR A 113 12.64 -2.08 -12.79
N LYS A 114 12.52 -1.43 -13.95
CA LYS A 114 13.02 -1.95 -15.23
C LYS A 114 14.54 -2.19 -15.20
N LYS A 115 15.31 -1.23 -14.65
CA LYS A 115 16.78 -1.36 -14.51
C LYS A 115 17.18 -2.48 -13.56
N GLN A 116 16.35 -2.81 -12.60
CA GLN A 116 16.56 -3.89 -11.64
C GLN A 116 15.96 -5.24 -12.10
N ASN A 117 15.50 -5.33 -13.36
CA ASN A 117 14.88 -6.53 -13.95
C ASN A 117 13.62 -7.05 -13.23
N TYR A 118 12.84 -6.16 -12.62
CA TYR A 118 11.51 -6.51 -12.10
C TYR A 118 10.50 -6.71 -13.22
N HIS A 119 9.53 -7.58 -13.00
CA HIS A 119 8.42 -7.83 -13.91
C HIS A 119 7.31 -6.80 -13.70
N ILE A 120 7.18 -5.84 -14.59
CA ILE A 120 6.11 -4.83 -14.51
C ILE A 120 4.85 -5.37 -15.17
N ILE A 121 3.79 -5.51 -14.40
CA ILE A 121 2.46 -5.97 -14.83
C ILE A 121 1.54 -4.77 -14.87
N HIS A 122 0.99 -4.49 -16.06
CA HIS A 122 -0.07 -3.49 -16.19
C HIS A 122 -1.39 -4.02 -15.68
N ILE A 123 -2.03 -3.28 -14.80
CA ILE A 123 -3.41 -3.51 -14.35
C ILE A 123 -4.23 -2.25 -14.60
N ASN A 124 -5.54 -2.39 -14.86
CA ASN A 124 -6.41 -1.24 -15.09
C ASN A 124 -6.75 -0.46 -13.81
N GLN A 125 -6.61 -1.10 -12.63
CA GLN A 125 -6.80 -0.45 -11.33
C GLN A 125 -5.71 0.60 -11.08
N GLY A 126 -6.11 1.85 -10.81
CA GLY A 126 -5.19 2.94 -10.48
C GLY A 126 -4.67 2.85 -9.05
N TYR A 127 -5.54 2.47 -8.12
CA TYR A 127 -5.18 2.27 -6.71
C TYR A 127 -4.65 0.85 -6.47
N ALA A 128 -3.56 0.50 -7.16
CA ALA A 128 -3.00 -0.84 -7.15
C ALA A 128 -2.57 -1.29 -5.74
N LYS A 129 -1.87 -0.43 -4.98
CA LYS A 129 -1.40 -0.76 -3.63
C LYS A 129 -2.55 -0.89 -2.65
N CYS A 130 -3.56 0.00 -2.73
CA CYS A 130 -4.76 -0.10 -1.90
C CYS A 130 -5.54 -1.39 -2.19
N SER A 131 -5.61 -1.85 -3.45
CA SER A 131 -6.37 -3.03 -3.86
C SER A 131 -5.63 -4.36 -3.63
N ILE A 132 -4.36 -4.32 -3.24
CA ILE A 132 -3.48 -5.49 -3.10
C ILE A 132 -2.93 -5.56 -1.69
N CYS A 133 -3.31 -6.60 -0.94
CA CYS A 133 -2.74 -6.95 0.35
C CYS A 133 -1.63 -8.01 0.14
N PRO A 134 -0.34 -7.65 0.17
CA PRO A 134 0.75 -8.60 0.07
C PRO A 134 0.71 -9.58 1.26
N ILE A 135 0.94 -10.87 1.01
CA ILE A 135 1.13 -11.86 2.07
C ILE A 135 2.62 -12.20 2.17
N ASN A 136 3.21 -12.56 1.04
CA ASN A 136 4.64 -12.88 0.90
C ASN A 136 5.13 -12.50 -0.51
N ASP A 137 6.34 -12.90 -0.89
CA ASP A 137 6.95 -12.56 -2.19
C ASP A 137 6.24 -13.19 -3.41
N LYS A 138 5.24 -14.03 -3.20
CA LYS A 138 4.52 -14.75 -4.28
C LYS A 138 3.01 -14.61 -4.20
N ALA A 139 2.44 -14.38 -3.02
CA ALA A 139 0.99 -14.41 -2.82
C ALA A 139 0.46 -13.07 -2.28
N PHE A 140 -0.72 -12.72 -2.72
CA PHE A 140 -1.45 -11.54 -2.23
C PHE A 140 -2.97 -11.77 -2.28
N ILE A 141 -3.70 -11.02 -1.45
CA ILE A 141 -5.16 -10.96 -1.45
C ILE A 141 -5.61 -9.74 -2.24
N THR A 142 -6.70 -9.87 -2.97
CA THR A 142 -7.37 -8.76 -3.65
C THR A 142 -8.88 -8.99 -3.72
N GLU A 143 -9.65 -7.91 -3.73
CA GLU A 143 -11.10 -7.89 -4.00
C GLU A 143 -11.38 -7.54 -5.47
N ASP A 144 -10.35 -7.10 -6.21
CA ASP A 144 -10.47 -6.63 -7.60
C ASP A 144 -10.40 -7.81 -8.60
N LYS A 145 -11.53 -8.11 -9.22
CA LYS A 145 -11.66 -9.19 -10.23
C LYS A 145 -10.79 -8.94 -11.46
N GLY A 146 -10.51 -7.69 -11.81
CA GLY A 146 -9.64 -7.32 -12.94
C GLY A 146 -8.17 -7.61 -12.64
N ILE A 147 -7.71 -7.30 -11.43
CA ILE A 147 -6.36 -7.67 -10.94
C ILE A 147 -6.24 -9.20 -10.91
N PHE A 148 -7.19 -9.88 -10.28
CA PHE A 148 -7.21 -11.35 -10.21
C PHE A 148 -7.16 -11.98 -11.60
N GLY A 149 -8.04 -11.56 -12.53
CA GLY A 149 -8.12 -12.12 -13.88
C GLY A 149 -6.87 -11.84 -14.73
N THR A 150 -6.15 -10.76 -14.45
CA THR A 150 -4.89 -10.44 -15.13
C THR A 150 -3.74 -11.28 -14.60
N VAL A 151 -3.60 -11.33 -13.26
CA VAL A 151 -2.42 -11.91 -12.61
C VAL A 151 -2.49 -13.43 -12.50
N SER A 152 -3.68 -14.03 -12.41
CA SER A 152 -3.87 -15.50 -12.38
C SER A 152 -3.34 -16.24 -13.62
N LYS A 153 -3.00 -15.51 -14.68
CA LYS A 153 -2.41 -16.05 -15.92
C LYS A 153 -0.87 -16.01 -15.92
N ILE A 154 -0.26 -15.53 -14.85
CA ILE A 154 1.17 -15.31 -14.76
C ILE A 154 1.77 -16.32 -13.79
N ASP A 155 2.75 -17.08 -14.25
CA ASP A 155 3.45 -18.04 -13.40
C ASP A 155 4.30 -17.34 -12.36
N GLY A 156 4.43 -17.95 -11.17
CA GLY A 156 5.29 -17.47 -10.10
C GLY A 156 4.66 -16.43 -9.15
N ILE A 157 3.45 -15.96 -9.43
CA ILE A 157 2.69 -15.08 -8.56
C ILE A 157 1.27 -15.61 -8.38
N LYS A 158 0.73 -15.54 -7.15
CA LYS A 158 -0.56 -16.14 -6.75
C LYS A 158 -1.52 -15.07 -6.22
N PRO A 159 -2.44 -14.57 -7.03
CA PRO A 159 -3.54 -13.75 -6.54
C PRO A 159 -4.59 -14.63 -5.85
N ILE A 160 -5.14 -14.15 -4.74
CA ILE A 160 -6.23 -14.78 -4.00
C ILE A 160 -7.40 -13.82 -3.98
N LEU A 161 -8.49 -14.18 -4.64
CA LEU A 161 -9.70 -13.34 -4.71
C LEU A 161 -10.57 -13.57 -3.47
N ILE A 162 -10.99 -12.47 -2.85
CA ILE A 162 -12.01 -12.48 -1.78
C ILE A 162 -13.20 -11.61 -2.20
N GLU A 163 -14.31 -11.73 -1.47
CA GLU A 163 -15.47 -10.86 -1.68
C GLU A 163 -15.21 -9.47 -1.10
N VAL A 164 -15.84 -8.45 -1.69
CA VAL A 164 -15.80 -7.06 -1.21
C VAL A 164 -16.67 -6.88 0.04
N GLY A 165 -16.37 -5.84 0.84
CA GLY A 165 -17.27 -5.35 1.89
C GLY A 165 -16.79 -5.60 3.32
N GLU A 166 -15.62 -6.24 3.54
CA GLU A 166 -15.05 -6.33 4.89
C GLU A 166 -14.35 -5.03 5.32
N VAL A 167 -13.92 -4.20 4.36
CA VAL A 167 -13.14 -2.99 4.63
C VAL A 167 -14.02 -1.76 4.51
N SER A 168 -14.06 -0.93 5.56
CA SER A 168 -14.75 0.35 5.54
C SER A 168 -13.85 1.48 5.04
N LEU A 169 -14.44 2.47 4.37
CA LEU A 169 -13.82 3.74 4.01
C LEU A 169 -14.91 4.82 4.05
N ASP A 170 -14.67 5.90 4.78
CA ASP A 170 -15.65 6.98 4.95
C ASP A 170 -16.01 7.62 3.60
N GLY A 171 -17.29 7.75 3.32
CA GLY A 171 -17.78 8.33 2.07
C GLY A 171 -17.85 7.36 0.88
N PHE A 172 -17.42 6.10 1.06
CA PHE A 172 -17.48 5.04 0.06
C PHE A 172 -18.31 3.85 0.54
N GLU A 173 -18.80 3.06 -0.39
CA GLU A 173 -19.51 1.82 -0.11
C GLU A 173 -18.63 0.80 0.61
N TYR A 174 -17.34 0.75 0.24
CA TYR A 174 -16.28 -0.07 0.86
C TYR A 174 -14.90 0.54 0.62
N GLY A 175 -13.95 0.16 1.45
CA GLY A 175 -12.51 0.42 1.26
C GLY A 175 -11.81 -0.78 0.62
N PHE A 176 -10.49 -0.71 0.51
CA PHE A 176 -9.68 -1.75 -0.12
C PHE A 176 -8.84 -2.52 0.90
N ILE A 177 -8.71 -3.83 0.70
CA ILE A 177 -7.98 -4.73 1.60
C ILE A 177 -6.49 -4.37 1.72
N GLY A 178 -5.84 -3.94 0.64
CA GLY A 178 -4.46 -3.49 0.66
C GLY A 178 -4.29 -2.17 1.40
N GLY A 179 -5.29 -1.27 1.30
CA GLY A 179 -5.34 -0.02 2.06
C GLY A 179 -5.51 -0.23 3.57
N ALA A 180 -6.12 -1.34 3.97
CA ALA A 180 -6.31 -1.72 5.37
C ALA A 180 -5.16 -2.58 5.94
N SER A 181 -4.10 -2.82 5.17
CA SER A 181 -3.06 -3.80 5.51
C SER A 181 -1.63 -3.31 5.29
N GLY A 182 -0.68 -4.07 5.80
CA GLY A 182 0.75 -3.97 5.55
C GLY A 182 1.48 -5.23 5.92
N THR A 183 2.78 -5.28 5.76
CA THR A 183 3.61 -6.43 6.12
C THR A 183 4.71 -6.04 7.10
N ALA A 184 5.03 -6.91 8.04
CA ALA A 184 6.14 -6.74 8.96
C ALA A 184 6.74 -8.11 9.26
N GLU A 185 8.04 -8.29 8.99
CA GLU A 185 8.75 -9.56 9.22
C GLU A 185 7.94 -10.78 8.73
N GLU A 186 7.45 -11.61 9.66
CA GLU A 186 6.68 -12.82 9.39
C GLU A 186 5.15 -12.61 9.48
N ALA A 187 4.68 -11.36 9.58
CA ALA A 187 3.27 -11.04 9.78
C ALA A 187 2.68 -10.18 8.67
N VAL A 188 1.39 -10.38 8.41
CA VAL A 188 0.52 -9.39 7.75
C VAL A 188 -0.19 -8.59 8.84
N LEU A 189 -0.03 -7.28 8.79
CA LEU A 189 -0.66 -6.33 9.70
C LEU A 189 -2.01 -5.90 9.15
N PHE A 190 -3.01 -5.77 10.00
CA PHE A 190 -4.32 -5.24 9.63
C PHE A 190 -4.75 -4.12 10.58
N SER A 191 -5.33 -3.07 10.05
CA SER A 191 -5.79 -1.90 10.79
C SER A 191 -6.94 -2.21 11.77
N GLY A 192 -7.66 -3.31 11.55
CA GLY A 192 -8.78 -3.78 12.36
C GLY A 192 -8.99 -5.28 12.26
N ARG A 193 -10.10 -5.78 12.81
CA ARG A 193 -10.43 -7.21 12.78
C ARG A 193 -10.68 -7.69 11.35
N VAL A 194 -10.13 -8.84 11.01
CA VAL A 194 -10.39 -9.56 9.75
C VAL A 194 -11.25 -10.79 9.99
N SER A 195 -11.96 -11.23 8.97
CA SER A 195 -12.69 -12.48 8.99
C SER A 195 -11.77 -13.68 9.20
N LYS A 196 -12.37 -14.82 9.66
CA LYS A 196 -11.63 -16.09 9.76
C LYS A 196 -11.07 -16.53 8.42
N ILE A 197 -11.78 -16.23 7.32
CA ILE A 197 -11.36 -16.58 5.95
C ILE A 197 -10.04 -15.88 5.61
N ILE A 198 -9.94 -14.57 5.80
CA ILE A 198 -8.70 -13.81 5.55
C ILE A 198 -7.57 -14.32 6.44
N ALA A 199 -7.83 -14.55 7.73
CA ALA A 199 -6.84 -15.07 8.65
C ALA A 199 -6.31 -16.46 8.25
N GLU A 200 -7.18 -17.35 7.77
CA GLU A 200 -6.81 -18.68 7.27
C GLU A 200 -6.00 -18.60 5.97
N ILE A 201 -6.39 -17.71 5.04
CA ILE A 201 -5.64 -17.48 3.80
C ILE A 201 -4.20 -17.08 4.14
N VAL A 202 -4.01 -16.06 5.02
CA VAL A 202 -2.68 -15.59 5.42
C VAL A 202 -1.85 -16.70 6.06
N LYS A 203 -2.45 -17.49 6.96
CA LYS A 203 -1.77 -18.63 7.63
C LYS A 203 -1.39 -19.72 6.65
N ASN A 204 -2.25 -20.06 5.69
CA ASN A 204 -1.98 -21.08 4.68
C ASN A 204 -0.83 -20.67 3.73
N GLU A 205 -0.57 -19.37 3.58
CA GLU A 205 0.58 -18.83 2.84
C GLU A 205 1.82 -18.64 3.74
N GLY A 206 1.82 -19.22 4.96
CA GLY A 206 2.98 -19.28 5.86
C GLY A 206 3.25 -17.99 6.64
N ARG A 207 2.26 -17.10 6.79
CA ARG A 207 2.43 -15.84 7.54
C ARG A 207 1.51 -15.79 8.76
N SER A 208 1.89 -15.03 9.77
CA SER A 208 1.03 -14.72 10.92
C SER A 208 0.15 -13.50 10.62
N VAL A 209 -0.92 -13.35 11.41
CA VAL A 209 -1.82 -12.20 11.36
C VAL A 209 -1.63 -11.37 12.62
N THR A 210 -1.41 -10.07 12.45
CA THR A 210 -1.37 -9.09 13.56
C THR A 210 -2.50 -8.08 13.37
N ILE A 211 -3.39 -8.00 14.36
CA ILE A 211 -4.52 -7.07 14.40
C ILE A 211 -4.13 -5.84 15.23
N LEU A 212 -4.22 -4.65 14.64
CA LEU A 212 -3.83 -3.40 15.31
C LEU A 212 -4.99 -2.70 16.04
N SER A 213 -6.24 -3.13 15.83
CA SER A 213 -7.42 -2.65 16.57
C SER A 213 -8.48 -3.73 16.62
N ASP A 214 -9.24 -3.78 17.70
CA ASP A 214 -10.44 -4.62 17.81
C ASP A 214 -11.68 -4.02 17.09
N ASP A 215 -11.53 -2.89 16.43
CA ASP A 215 -12.57 -2.27 15.61
C ASP A 215 -12.73 -2.99 14.26
N ALA A 216 -13.73 -2.58 13.47
CA ALA A 216 -13.91 -3.01 12.10
C ALA A 216 -12.68 -2.65 11.24
N LEU A 217 -12.39 -3.48 10.26
CA LEU A 217 -11.30 -3.25 9.32
C LEU A 217 -11.54 -1.96 8.52
N ARG A 218 -10.55 -1.08 8.48
CA ARG A 218 -10.65 0.23 7.84
C ARG A 218 -9.48 0.47 6.89
N ASP A 219 -9.80 0.99 5.71
CA ASP A 219 -8.81 1.51 4.76
C ASP A 219 -8.17 2.79 5.32
N ILE A 220 -6.85 2.77 5.45
CA ILE A 220 -6.00 3.85 5.96
C ILE A 220 -4.83 4.12 5.01
N GLY A 221 -5.00 3.79 3.72
CA GLY A 221 -3.99 3.98 2.68
C GLY A 221 -2.75 3.14 2.86
N SER A 222 -2.90 1.94 3.39
CA SER A 222 -1.83 0.96 3.66
C SER A 222 -0.92 1.32 4.85
N ILE A 223 -0.32 0.29 5.43
CA ILE A 223 0.80 0.39 6.37
C ILE A 223 2.07 0.09 5.59
N ILE A 224 2.88 1.09 5.33
CA ILE A 224 4.11 0.96 4.54
C ILE A 224 5.27 0.67 5.48
N SER A 225 5.87 -0.50 5.38
CA SER A 225 7.04 -0.91 6.18
C SER A 225 8.36 -0.70 5.41
N PHE A 226 9.42 -0.37 6.15
CA PHE A 226 10.80 -0.27 5.64
C PHE A 226 11.81 -0.49 6.77
N THR A 227 13.04 -0.84 6.43
CA THR A 227 14.12 -1.14 7.41
C THR A 227 15.31 -0.22 7.29
#